data_ce5350c560279485ac1a8a2918170f3a
#
_entry.id   ce5350c560279485ac1a8a2918170f3a
#
_cell.length_a   1.000
_cell.length_b   1.000
_cell.length_c   1.000
_cell.angle_alpha   90.00
_cell.angle_beta   90.00
_cell.angle_gamma   90.00
#
_symmetry.space_group_name_H-M   'P 1'
#
loop_
_entity.id
_entity.type
_entity.pdbx_description
1 polymer ?
#
loop_
_entity_poly.entity_id
_entity_poly.type
_entity_poly.pdbx_seq_one_letter_code
_entity_poly.pdbx_strand_id
1 'polypeptide(L)'
;KIPVVFHVHSTEWGRAGGQGSEVVSDLEWAMANKADKVITVSYAMQQDLAKHGWPLSKISAVWNGVDPERYNQRKCKKEDIAKIREKYGVPEDWSMLLFIGRLTWVKGVRNLLQAMPSVLREYPNTKLVILGMGEQQNDIVETSERLGIKDKIVYRFDFVPEDERILHYAASDVCIFPSVYEPFGIVSLEAMSMEKPVVVGARGVVGFKEQVISSGPEQNGVHVNGEDPVDIAWGITQVLQNPEKARNWGENGRKRVLEYFTWRKVAEETAKIYEALL
;
A
#
# COMPACT_ATOMS: atom_id res chain seq x y z
N LYS A 1 7.09 -39.18 0.35
CA LYS A 1 6.74 -38.12 1.32
C LYS A 1 6.11 -36.97 0.53
N ILE A 2 4.98 -36.48 0.96
CA ILE A 2 4.35 -35.31 0.34
C ILE A 2 5.14 -34.06 0.77
N PRO A 3 5.64 -33.23 -0.18
CA PRO A 3 6.31 -31.98 0.15
C PRO A 3 5.37 -30.99 0.84
N VAL A 4 5.90 -30.21 1.78
CA VAL A 4 5.16 -29.17 2.51
C VAL A 4 5.72 -27.80 2.13
N VAL A 5 4.85 -26.92 1.65
CA VAL A 5 5.19 -25.53 1.35
C VAL A 5 4.51 -24.62 2.38
N PHE A 6 5.28 -23.78 3.05
CA PHE A 6 4.79 -22.80 4.01
C PHE A 6 4.73 -21.42 3.36
N HIS A 7 3.53 -20.89 3.21
CA HIS A 7 3.31 -19.56 2.62
C HIS A 7 3.18 -18.50 3.72
N VAL A 8 4.04 -17.49 3.72
CA VAL A 8 4.12 -16.46 4.77
C VAL A 8 3.84 -15.09 4.18
N HIS A 9 2.70 -14.52 4.52
CA HIS A 9 2.28 -13.20 4.06
C HIS A 9 2.64 -12.07 5.04
N SER A 10 2.89 -12.41 6.29
CA SER A 10 3.31 -11.49 7.36
C SER A 10 3.76 -12.31 8.55
N THR A 11 4.62 -11.78 9.41
CA THR A 11 5.01 -12.40 10.68
C THR A 11 4.39 -11.69 11.86
N GLU A 12 4.27 -12.41 12.97
CA GLU A 12 3.83 -11.84 14.25
C GLU A 12 4.77 -10.72 14.69
N TRP A 13 6.07 -10.98 14.66
CA TRP A 13 7.09 -10.00 14.97
C TRP A 13 6.93 -8.70 14.17
N GLY A 14 6.78 -8.79 12.87
CA GLY A 14 6.65 -7.63 12.00
C GLY A 14 5.38 -6.82 12.23
N ARG A 15 4.24 -7.52 12.41
CA ARG A 15 2.94 -6.85 12.67
C ARG A 15 2.92 -6.10 13.99
N ALA A 16 3.59 -6.67 15.00
CA ALA A 16 3.62 -6.13 16.36
C ALA A 16 4.82 -5.21 16.63
N GLY A 17 5.61 -4.86 15.60
CA GLY A 17 6.78 -3.98 15.77
C GLY A 17 7.84 -4.53 16.71
N GLY A 18 8.04 -5.83 16.70
CA GLY A 18 8.98 -6.50 17.57
C GLY A 18 8.46 -6.85 18.98
N GLN A 19 7.20 -6.57 19.27
CA GLN A 19 6.57 -6.80 20.58
C GLN A 19 5.46 -7.88 20.53
N GLY A 20 5.46 -8.70 19.49
CA GLY A 20 4.49 -9.76 19.32
C GLY A 20 4.67 -10.95 20.26
N SER A 21 3.74 -11.92 20.18
CA SER A 21 3.80 -13.15 20.96
C SER A 21 5.01 -13.99 20.57
N GLU A 22 5.89 -14.27 21.54
CA GLU A 22 7.04 -15.19 21.34
C GLU A 22 6.57 -16.58 20.91
N VAL A 23 5.49 -17.08 21.52
CA VAL A 23 4.92 -18.41 21.19
C VAL A 23 4.51 -18.47 19.72
N VAL A 24 3.87 -17.42 19.18
CA VAL A 24 3.47 -17.37 17.77
C VAL A 24 4.70 -17.30 16.87
N SER A 25 5.69 -16.46 17.22
CA SER A 25 6.94 -16.33 16.47
C SER A 25 7.73 -17.65 16.43
N ASP A 26 7.78 -18.38 17.55
CA ASP A 26 8.41 -19.69 17.63
C ASP A 26 7.69 -20.75 16.77
N LEU A 27 6.35 -20.71 16.73
CA LEU A 27 5.56 -21.60 15.86
C LEU A 27 5.80 -21.27 14.39
N GLU A 28 5.82 -20.00 14.00
CA GLU A 28 6.15 -19.55 12.63
C GLU A 28 7.56 -20.05 12.23
N TRP A 29 8.54 -19.89 13.11
CA TRP A 29 9.91 -20.35 12.88
C TRP A 29 10.01 -21.88 12.78
N ALA A 30 9.33 -22.60 13.68
CA ALA A 30 9.29 -24.07 13.65
C ALA A 30 8.67 -24.60 12.36
N MET A 31 7.60 -23.97 11.87
CA MET A 31 6.96 -24.31 10.60
C MET A 31 7.91 -24.05 9.41
N ALA A 32 8.61 -22.93 9.40
CA ALA A 32 9.60 -22.63 8.37
C ALA A 32 10.73 -23.69 8.28
N ASN A 33 11.19 -24.15 9.44
CA ASN A 33 12.25 -25.20 9.49
C ASN A 33 11.73 -26.58 9.04
N LYS A 34 10.49 -26.92 9.36
CA LYS A 34 9.88 -28.22 9.01
C LYS A 34 9.44 -28.28 7.55
N ALA A 35 9.05 -27.15 6.94
CA ALA A 35 8.65 -27.07 5.55
C ALA A 35 9.80 -27.48 4.62
N ASP A 36 9.48 -28.10 3.50
CA ASP A 36 10.42 -28.37 2.42
C ASP A 36 10.77 -27.08 1.66
N LYS A 37 9.81 -26.14 1.58
CA LYS A 37 9.96 -24.80 0.99
C LYS A 37 9.13 -23.76 1.74
N VAL A 38 9.62 -22.52 1.78
CA VAL A 38 8.92 -21.34 2.28
C VAL A 38 8.72 -20.37 1.13
N ILE A 39 7.52 -19.87 0.95
CA ILE A 39 7.24 -18.79 0.00
C ILE A 39 6.85 -17.54 0.79
N THR A 40 7.50 -16.42 0.50
CA THR A 40 7.14 -15.11 1.05
C THR A 40 6.78 -14.13 -0.06
N VAL A 41 6.20 -13.00 0.31
CA VAL A 41 5.53 -12.09 -0.63
C VAL A 41 6.40 -10.97 -1.19
N SER A 42 7.66 -10.87 -0.74
CA SER A 42 8.62 -9.88 -1.24
C SER A 42 10.06 -10.27 -0.93
N TYR A 43 11.01 -9.71 -1.66
CA TYR A 43 12.43 -9.83 -1.35
C TYR A 43 12.78 -9.11 -0.04
N ALA A 44 12.12 -7.98 0.26
CA ALA A 44 12.28 -7.29 1.53
C ALA A 44 11.93 -8.20 2.72
N MET A 45 10.82 -8.91 2.62
CA MET A 45 10.41 -9.87 3.66
C MET A 45 11.34 -11.09 3.68
N GLN A 46 11.77 -11.61 2.52
CA GLN A 46 12.72 -12.72 2.46
C GLN A 46 14.01 -12.38 3.23
N GLN A 47 14.55 -11.19 3.03
CA GLN A 47 15.76 -10.74 3.73
C GLN A 47 15.52 -10.56 5.23
N ASP A 48 14.33 -10.07 5.61
CA ASP A 48 13.96 -9.90 7.01
C ASP A 48 13.84 -11.25 7.73
N LEU A 49 13.16 -12.22 7.12
CA LEU A 49 13.06 -13.57 7.65
C LEU A 49 14.45 -14.22 7.84
N ALA A 50 15.35 -14.05 6.87
CA ALA A 50 16.72 -14.55 6.96
C ALA A 50 17.49 -13.91 8.13
N LYS A 51 17.35 -12.60 8.37
CA LYS A 51 17.94 -11.91 9.52
C LYS A 51 17.44 -12.44 10.85
N HIS A 52 16.20 -12.93 10.90
CA HIS A 52 15.58 -13.57 12.07
C HIS A 52 15.85 -15.09 12.14
N GLY A 53 16.86 -15.59 11.44
CA GLY A 53 17.33 -16.97 11.53
C GLY A 53 16.51 -17.99 10.76
N TRP A 54 15.62 -17.57 9.86
CA TRP A 54 14.91 -18.50 8.99
C TRP A 54 15.85 -19.03 7.89
N PRO A 55 15.67 -20.30 7.44
CA PRO A 55 16.57 -20.93 6.51
C PRO A 55 16.48 -20.34 5.09
N LEU A 56 17.32 -19.35 4.76
CA LEU A 56 17.29 -18.63 3.49
C LEU A 56 17.28 -19.54 2.27
N SER A 57 17.97 -20.68 2.33
CA SER A 57 18.01 -21.67 1.22
C SER A 57 16.65 -22.26 0.88
N LYS A 58 15.71 -22.22 1.82
CA LYS A 58 14.34 -22.68 1.62
C LYS A 58 13.37 -21.57 1.20
N ILE A 59 13.75 -20.28 1.36
CA ILE A 59 12.83 -19.15 1.15
C ILE A 59 12.91 -18.67 -0.29
N SER A 60 11.75 -18.62 -0.97
CA SER A 60 11.59 -17.95 -2.25
C SER A 60 10.61 -16.79 -2.11
N ALA A 61 10.91 -15.67 -2.74
CA ALA A 61 9.97 -14.54 -2.83
C ALA A 61 9.10 -14.72 -4.08
N VAL A 62 7.78 -14.69 -3.89
CA VAL A 62 6.78 -14.63 -4.96
C VAL A 62 5.84 -13.50 -4.63
N TRP A 63 5.80 -12.48 -5.46
CA TRP A 63 4.95 -11.32 -5.24
C TRP A 63 3.46 -11.68 -5.23
N ASN A 64 2.64 -10.87 -4.57
CA ASN A 64 1.19 -10.96 -4.73
C ASN A 64 0.75 -10.27 -6.01
N GLY A 65 -0.49 -10.54 -6.43
CA GLY A 65 -1.10 -9.96 -7.61
C GLY A 65 -2.32 -9.10 -7.31
N VAL A 66 -2.83 -8.49 -8.37
CA VAL A 66 -4.13 -7.83 -8.41
C VAL A 66 -4.85 -8.28 -9.69
N ASP A 67 -6.17 -8.14 -9.73
CA ASP A 67 -6.96 -8.30 -10.95
C ASP A 67 -7.07 -6.94 -11.68
N PRO A 68 -6.28 -6.70 -12.75
CA PRO A 68 -6.29 -5.42 -13.46
C PRO A 68 -7.54 -5.21 -14.32
N GLU A 69 -8.34 -6.26 -14.52
CA GLU A 69 -9.65 -6.14 -15.19
C GLU A 69 -10.72 -5.68 -14.21
N ARG A 70 -10.60 -6.08 -12.95
CA ARG A 70 -11.47 -5.62 -11.87
C ARG A 70 -11.12 -4.18 -11.47
N TYR A 71 -9.83 -3.89 -11.26
CA TYR A 71 -9.32 -2.55 -10.95
C TYR A 71 -8.94 -1.81 -12.23
N ASN A 72 -9.95 -1.25 -12.90
CA ASN A 72 -9.80 -0.57 -14.19
C ASN A 72 -10.66 0.69 -14.23
N GLN A 73 -10.03 1.88 -14.13
CA GLN A 73 -10.77 3.14 -14.10
C GLN A 73 -11.59 3.40 -15.37
N ARG A 74 -11.23 2.80 -16.51
CA ARG A 74 -11.98 2.95 -17.77
C ARG A 74 -13.36 2.30 -17.72
N LYS A 75 -13.61 1.40 -16.74
CA LYS A 75 -14.90 0.77 -16.48
C LYS A 75 -15.76 1.56 -15.50
N CYS A 76 -15.21 2.59 -14.85
CA CYS A 76 -15.95 3.44 -13.93
C CYS A 76 -16.70 4.53 -14.70
N LYS A 77 -17.98 4.72 -14.35
CA LYS A 77 -18.78 5.80 -14.95
C LYS A 77 -18.39 7.14 -14.33
N LYS A 78 -18.29 8.18 -15.14
CA LYS A 78 -17.94 9.53 -14.68
C LYS A 78 -18.92 10.05 -13.60
N GLU A 79 -20.19 9.73 -13.76
CA GLU A 79 -21.27 10.13 -12.82
C GLU A 79 -21.05 9.49 -11.43
N ASP A 80 -20.59 8.23 -11.37
CA ASP A 80 -20.36 7.56 -10.10
C ASP A 80 -19.07 8.06 -9.42
N ILE A 81 -18.04 8.39 -10.21
CA ILE A 81 -16.84 9.07 -9.70
C ILE A 81 -17.20 10.45 -9.12
N ALA A 82 -18.01 11.24 -9.84
CA ALA A 82 -18.47 12.55 -9.39
C ALA A 82 -19.24 12.46 -8.08
N LYS A 83 -20.13 11.46 -7.92
CA LYS A 83 -20.88 11.21 -6.67
C LYS A 83 -19.98 10.97 -5.47
N ILE A 84 -18.85 10.23 -5.64
CA ILE A 84 -17.87 10.02 -4.56
C ILE A 84 -17.26 11.36 -4.15
N ARG A 85 -16.84 12.19 -5.10
CA ARG A 85 -16.25 13.50 -4.80
C ARG A 85 -17.29 14.42 -4.13
N GLU A 86 -18.51 14.47 -4.64
CA GLU A 86 -19.62 15.25 -4.05
C GLU A 86 -19.94 14.80 -2.63
N LYS A 87 -20.07 13.47 -2.40
CA LYS A 87 -20.30 12.87 -1.07
C LYS A 87 -19.29 13.36 -0.02
N TYR A 88 -18.06 13.61 -0.42
CA TYR A 88 -16.98 14.05 0.48
C TYR A 88 -16.72 15.56 0.40
N GLY A 89 -17.50 16.30 -0.35
CA GLY A 89 -17.32 17.74 -0.52
C GLY A 89 -15.96 18.06 -1.13
N VAL A 90 -15.56 17.33 -2.18
CA VAL A 90 -14.33 17.56 -2.96
C VAL A 90 -14.73 18.18 -4.30
N PRO A 91 -14.61 19.50 -4.49
CA PRO A 91 -14.87 20.16 -5.77
C PRO A 91 -13.99 19.60 -6.91
N GLU A 92 -14.39 19.85 -8.14
CA GLU A 92 -13.69 19.32 -9.32
C GLU A 92 -12.26 19.85 -9.42
N ASP A 93 -12.04 21.11 -9.03
CA ASP A 93 -10.75 21.80 -9.01
C ASP A 93 -9.88 21.51 -7.77
N TRP A 94 -10.38 20.70 -6.83
CA TRP A 94 -9.63 20.27 -5.65
C TRP A 94 -8.91 18.95 -5.88
N SER A 95 -7.82 18.73 -5.17
CA SER A 95 -7.13 17.45 -5.15
C SER A 95 -7.71 16.52 -4.08
N MET A 96 -8.03 15.30 -4.47
CA MET A 96 -8.46 14.24 -3.55
C MET A 96 -7.31 13.28 -3.30
N LEU A 97 -6.76 13.32 -2.09
CA LEU A 97 -5.80 12.33 -1.59
C LEU A 97 -6.55 11.15 -0.99
N LEU A 98 -6.05 9.93 -1.20
CA LEU A 98 -6.70 8.73 -0.71
C LEU A 98 -5.73 7.85 0.08
N PHE A 99 -6.14 7.47 1.28
CA PHE A 99 -5.55 6.39 2.05
C PHE A 99 -6.58 5.27 2.23
N ILE A 100 -6.19 4.04 1.94
CA ILE A 100 -7.01 2.84 2.21
C ILE A 100 -6.14 1.83 2.95
N GLY A 101 -6.61 1.32 4.10
CA GLY A 101 -5.90 0.30 4.84
C GLY A 101 -6.36 0.15 6.27
N ARG A 102 -5.79 -0.83 6.98
CA ARG A 102 -6.00 -0.95 8.42
C ARG A 102 -5.42 0.28 9.12
N LEU A 103 -6.13 0.79 10.10
CA LEU A 103 -5.70 1.96 10.87
C LEU A 103 -4.85 1.51 12.07
N THR A 104 -3.65 1.03 11.76
CA THR A 104 -2.65 0.55 12.70
C THR A 104 -1.37 1.38 12.56
N TRP A 105 -0.55 1.41 13.61
CA TRP A 105 0.68 2.19 13.62
C TRP A 105 1.62 1.87 12.44
N VAL A 106 1.69 0.60 12.02
CA VAL A 106 2.55 0.17 10.89
C VAL A 106 2.15 0.78 9.55
N LYS A 107 0.92 1.30 9.41
CA LYS A 107 0.41 1.92 8.18
C LYS A 107 0.74 3.41 8.06
N GLY A 108 1.28 4.03 9.11
CA GLY A 108 1.79 5.40 9.07
C GLY A 108 0.74 6.50 8.93
N VAL A 109 -0.55 6.21 9.21
CA VAL A 109 -1.66 7.18 9.03
C VAL A 109 -1.47 8.41 9.92
N ARG A 110 -0.98 8.24 11.14
CA ARG A 110 -0.68 9.35 12.05
C ARG A 110 0.36 10.29 11.46
N ASN A 111 1.43 9.74 10.87
CA ASN A 111 2.49 10.52 10.22
C ASN A 111 1.96 11.23 8.97
N LEU A 112 1.04 10.59 8.22
CA LEU A 112 0.34 11.23 7.11
C LEU A 112 -0.47 12.44 7.57
N LEU A 113 -1.22 12.33 8.68
CA LEU A 113 -1.94 13.49 9.23
C LEU A 113 -1.00 14.62 9.64
N GLN A 114 0.15 14.29 10.24
CA GLN A 114 1.17 15.28 10.61
C GLN A 114 1.83 15.96 9.40
N ALA A 115 1.84 15.30 8.24
CA ALA A 115 2.31 15.86 6.98
C ALA A 115 1.32 16.88 6.37
N MET A 116 0.01 16.68 6.61
CA MET A 116 -1.06 17.46 5.95
C MET A 116 -0.98 18.98 6.16
N PRO A 117 -0.62 19.55 7.34
CA PRO A 117 -0.49 21.01 7.47
C PRO A 117 0.51 21.62 6.48
N SER A 118 1.61 20.92 6.17
CA SER A 118 2.58 21.36 5.17
C SER A 118 2.03 21.27 3.75
N VAL A 119 1.33 20.19 3.42
CA VAL A 119 0.66 20.03 2.14
C VAL A 119 -0.40 21.11 1.94
N LEU A 120 -1.26 21.34 2.93
CA LEU A 120 -2.37 22.31 2.85
C LEU A 120 -1.92 23.75 2.78
N ARG A 121 -0.73 24.08 3.31
CA ARG A 121 -0.14 25.41 3.17
C ARG A 121 0.23 25.73 1.72
N GLU A 122 0.70 24.75 0.97
CA GLU A 122 1.11 24.87 -0.42
C GLU A 122 -0.04 24.62 -1.40
N TYR A 123 -0.89 23.61 -1.05
CA TYR A 123 -2.05 23.18 -1.86
C TYR A 123 -3.34 23.23 -1.01
N PRO A 124 -3.91 24.43 -0.74
CA PRO A 124 -5.07 24.59 0.16
C PRO A 124 -6.34 23.91 -0.36
N ASN A 125 -6.45 23.73 -1.68
CA ASN A 125 -7.56 23.04 -2.33
C ASN A 125 -7.30 21.53 -2.40
N THR A 126 -7.04 20.92 -1.22
CA THR A 126 -6.76 19.50 -1.08
C THR A 126 -7.62 18.92 0.05
N LYS A 127 -8.10 17.72 -0.15
CA LYS A 127 -8.81 16.94 0.87
C LYS A 127 -8.25 15.51 0.95
N LEU A 128 -8.03 15.03 2.17
CA LEU A 128 -7.60 13.65 2.42
C LEU A 128 -8.80 12.80 2.83
N VAL A 129 -9.02 11.71 2.12
CA VAL A 129 -10.03 10.68 2.44
C VAL A 129 -9.30 9.46 3.01
N ILE A 130 -9.69 9.05 4.21
CA ILE A 130 -9.13 7.90 4.94
C ILE A 130 -10.22 6.84 5.06
N LEU A 131 -9.97 5.67 4.47
CA LEU A 131 -10.87 4.52 4.52
C LEU A 131 -10.20 3.38 5.28
N GLY A 132 -10.86 2.89 6.33
CA GLY A 132 -10.39 1.73 7.06
C GLY A 132 -10.81 1.66 8.52
N MET A 133 -10.45 0.55 9.15
CA MET A 133 -10.70 0.28 10.56
C MET A 133 -9.40 -0.10 11.27
N GLY A 134 -9.34 0.14 12.57
CA GLY A 134 -8.19 -0.23 13.41
C GLY A 134 -8.15 0.53 14.72
N GLU A 135 -7.15 0.22 15.54
CA GLU A 135 -6.98 0.80 16.88
C GLU A 135 -6.68 2.30 16.89
N GLN A 136 -6.22 2.86 15.76
CA GLN A 136 -5.86 4.28 15.68
C GLN A 136 -7.02 5.22 15.30
N GLN A 137 -8.26 4.75 15.19
CA GLN A 137 -9.40 5.59 14.78
C GLN A 137 -9.55 6.86 15.62
N ASN A 138 -9.53 6.73 16.95
CA ASN A 138 -9.65 7.87 17.86
C ASN A 138 -8.45 8.83 17.76
N ASP A 139 -7.23 8.28 17.72
CA ASP A 139 -5.99 9.07 17.57
C ASP A 139 -5.98 9.88 16.27
N ILE A 140 -6.53 9.32 15.17
CA ILE A 140 -6.66 10.00 13.88
C ILE A 140 -7.58 11.22 14.01
N VAL A 141 -8.75 11.08 14.64
CA VAL A 141 -9.70 12.18 14.83
C VAL A 141 -9.09 13.26 15.71
N GLU A 142 -8.58 12.90 16.91
CA GLU A 142 -7.95 13.82 17.85
C GLU A 142 -6.74 14.55 17.25
N THR A 143 -5.92 13.83 16.47
CA THR A 143 -4.76 14.44 15.80
C THR A 143 -5.20 15.45 14.75
N SER A 144 -6.23 15.17 13.96
CA SER A 144 -6.72 16.12 12.95
C SER A 144 -7.33 17.39 13.57
N GLU A 145 -8.01 17.25 14.72
CA GLU A 145 -8.55 18.39 15.49
C GLU A 145 -7.41 19.25 16.05
N ARG A 146 -6.44 18.62 16.70
CA ARG A 146 -5.27 19.30 17.28
C ARG A 146 -4.42 20.04 16.24
N LEU A 147 -4.34 19.50 15.01
CA LEU A 147 -3.65 20.12 13.88
C LEU A 147 -4.49 21.19 13.16
N GLY A 148 -5.76 21.35 13.52
CA GLY A 148 -6.66 22.33 12.90
C GLY A 148 -7.01 22.01 11.44
N ILE A 149 -6.98 20.74 11.04
CA ILE A 149 -7.21 20.29 9.66
C ILE A 149 -8.45 19.41 9.49
N LYS A 150 -9.29 19.31 10.52
CA LYS A 150 -10.46 18.40 10.53
C LYS A 150 -11.39 18.59 9.34
N ASP A 151 -11.60 19.83 8.89
CA ASP A 151 -12.42 20.18 7.73
C ASP A 151 -11.84 19.71 6.39
N LYS A 152 -10.54 19.39 6.37
CA LYS A 152 -9.79 18.88 5.21
C LYS A 152 -9.67 17.35 5.20
N ILE A 153 -10.18 16.66 6.23
CA ILE A 153 -10.08 15.22 6.36
C ILE A 153 -11.47 14.59 6.35
N VAL A 154 -11.64 13.54 5.57
CA VAL A 154 -12.84 12.69 5.60
C VAL A 154 -12.44 11.33 6.13
N TYR A 155 -13.19 10.82 7.11
CA TYR A 155 -12.98 9.49 7.67
C TYR A 155 -14.15 8.57 7.34
N ARG A 156 -13.82 7.32 6.98
CA ARG A 156 -14.75 6.21 6.94
C ARG A 156 -14.16 5.03 7.71
N PHE A 157 -14.68 4.83 8.91
CA PHE A 157 -14.25 3.78 9.85
C PHE A 157 -15.15 2.55 9.80
N ASP A 158 -15.74 2.30 8.66
CA ASP A 158 -16.57 1.14 8.37
C ASP A 158 -15.96 0.31 7.23
N PHE A 159 -16.53 -0.88 7.03
CA PHE A 159 -16.14 -1.71 5.89
C PHE A 159 -16.63 -1.06 4.59
N VAL A 160 -15.71 -0.82 3.68
CA VAL A 160 -16.01 -0.32 2.34
C VAL A 160 -15.97 -1.49 1.35
N PRO A 161 -17.11 -1.84 0.73
CA PRO A 161 -17.17 -2.90 -0.29
C PRO A 161 -16.22 -2.63 -1.45
N GLU A 162 -15.75 -3.70 -2.11
CA GLU A 162 -14.75 -3.59 -3.18
C GLU A 162 -15.21 -2.67 -4.32
N ASP A 163 -16.47 -2.78 -4.76
CA ASP A 163 -17.01 -1.93 -5.81
C ASP A 163 -16.95 -0.44 -5.45
N GLU A 164 -17.24 -0.12 -4.20
CA GLU A 164 -17.14 1.25 -3.71
C GLU A 164 -15.67 1.69 -3.55
N ARG A 165 -14.77 0.79 -3.13
CA ARG A 165 -13.32 1.10 -3.08
C ARG A 165 -12.76 1.42 -4.45
N ILE A 166 -13.16 0.69 -5.49
CA ILE A 166 -12.79 0.95 -6.89
C ILE A 166 -13.17 2.38 -7.29
N LEU A 167 -14.38 2.83 -6.93
CA LEU A 167 -14.81 4.21 -7.18
C LEU A 167 -14.00 5.25 -6.40
N HIS A 168 -13.56 4.93 -5.17
CA HIS A 168 -12.66 5.81 -4.41
C HIS A 168 -11.30 5.95 -5.07
N TYR A 169 -10.70 4.85 -5.54
CA TYR A 169 -9.49 4.93 -6.36
C TYR A 169 -9.72 5.78 -7.61
N ALA A 170 -10.82 5.54 -8.34
CA ALA A 170 -11.13 6.30 -9.55
C ALA A 170 -11.28 7.81 -9.27
N ALA A 171 -11.88 8.18 -8.13
CA ALA A 171 -12.13 9.56 -7.72
C ALA A 171 -10.89 10.29 -7.19
N SER A 172 -9.86 9.56 -6.75
CA SER A 172 -8.64 10.13 -6.17
C SER A 172 -7.67 10.63 -7.24
N ASP A 173 -6.86 11.62 -6.87
CA ASP A 173 -5.77 12.16 -7.67
C ASP A 173 -4.42 11.54 -7.27
N VAL A 174 -4.26 11.19 -5.99
CA VAL A 174 -3.05 10.57 -5.43
C VAL A 174 -3.45 9.56 -4.37
N CYS A 175 -2.83 8.37 -4.39
CA CYS A 175 -2.97 7.38 -3.32
C CYS A 175 -1.70 7.35 -2.45
N ILE A 176 -1.87 7.32 -1.12
CA ILE A 176 -0.78 7.50 -0.18
C ILE A 176 -0.77 6.34 0.81
N PHE A 177 0.32 5.60 0.85
CA PHE A 177 0.52 4.42 1.71
C PHE A 177 1.86 4.51 2.44
N PRO A 178 2.00 5.37 3.45
CA PRO A 178 3.26 5.66 4.12
C PRO A 178 3.59 4.62 5.19
N SER A 179 3.44 3.33 4.85
CA SER A 179 3.69 2.23 5.78
C SER A 179 5.14 2.22 6.25
N VAL A 180 5.34 1.93 7.54
CA VAL A 180 6.65 1.71 8.15
C VAL A 180 7.02 0.23 8.19
N TYR A 181 6.02 -0.63 8.18
CA TYR A 181 6.15 -2.07 7.94
C TYR A 181 5.04 -2.52 7.00
N GLU A 182 5.40 -3.12 5.88
CA GLU A 182 4.48 -3.64 4.86
C GLU A 182 5.14 -4.79 4.10
N PRO A 183 4.81 -6.05 4.38
CA PRO A 183 5.42 -7.18 3.68
C PRO A 183 5.31 -7.10 2.17
N PHE A 184 4.16 -6.65 1.66
CA PHE A 184 3.98 -6.43 0.22
C PHE A 184 3.09 -5.22 -0.08
N GLY A 185 1.79 -5.25 0.33
CA GLY A 185 0.85 -4.15 0.14
C GLY A 185 0.11 -4.19 -1.20
N ILE A 186 -0.98 -4.93 -1.27
CA ILE A 186 -1.82 -5.04 -2.48
C ILE A 186 -2.48 -3.70 -2.84
N VAL A 187 -2.73 -2.84 -1.87
CA VAL A 187 -3.40 -1.53 -2.07
C VAL A 187 -2.68 -0.61 -3.07
N SER A 188 -1.34 -0.68 -3.14
CA SER A 188 -0.60 0.08 -4.16
C SER A 188 -0.78 -0.50 -5.55
N LEU A 189 -0.90 -1.83 -5.69
CA LEU A 189 -1.22 -2.47 -6.96
C LEU A 189 -2.64 -2.12 -7.42
N GLU A 190 -3.60 -2.07 -6.48
CA GLU A 190 -4.97 -1.62 -6.76
C GLU A 190 -4.96 -0.19 -7.29
N ALA A 191 -4.26 0.73 -6.60
CA ALA A 191 -4.11 2.12 -7.03
C ALA A 191 -3.40 2.26 -8.39
N MET A 192 -2.27 1.57 -8.59
CA MET A 192 -1.53 1.58 -9.86
C MET A 192 -2.36 0.96 -11.00
N SER A 193 -3.14 -0.10 -10.71
CA SER A 193 -4.06 -0.71 -11.67
C SER A 193 -5.15 0.27 -12.11
N MET A 194 -5.54 1.20 -11.22
CA MET A 194 -6.48 2.30 -11.49
C MET A 194 -5.79 3.54 -12.08
N GLU A 195 -4.56 3.41 -12.58
CA GLU A 195 -3.76 4.50 -13.19
C GLU A 195 -3.56 5.68 -12.22
N LYS A 196 -3.43 5.41 -10.88
CA LYS A 196 -3.18 6.45 -9.89
C LYS A 196 -1.71 6.49 -9.50
N PRO A 197 -1.10 7.69 -9.46
CA PRO A 197 0.22 7.85 -8.89
C PRO A 197 0.19 7.54 -7.40
N VAL A 198 1.24 6.92 -6.89
CA VAL A 198 1.32 6.49 -5.50
C VAL A 198 2.48 7.15 -4.76
N VAL A 199 2.25 7.49 -3.49
CA VAL A 199 3.29 7.90 -2.54
C VAL A 199 3.38 6.79 -1.49
N VAL A 200 4.52 6.12 -1.40
CA VAL A 200 4.65 4.92 -0.58
C VAL A 200 5.82 4.98 0.38
N GLY A 201 5.65 4.43 1.57
CA GLY A 201 6.76 4.17 2.48
C GLY A 201 7.76 3.21 1.82
N ALA A 202 9.05 3.47 1.98
CA ALA A 202 10.11 2.68 1.34
C ALA A 202 11.30 2.35 2.24
N ARG A 203 11.25 2.67 3.54
CA ARG A 203 12.27 2.32 4.52
C ARG A 203 11.90 1.07 5.30
N GLY A 204 12.90 0.28 5.65
CA GLY A 204 12.70 -0.96 6.41
C GLY A 204 12.12 -2.10 5.57
N VAL A 205 11.28 -2.93 6.21
CA VAL A 205 10.61 -4.07 5.58
C VAL A 205 9.33 -3.59 4.91
N VAL A 206 9.49 -3.01 3.73
CA VAL A 206 8.39 -2.44 2.95
C VAL A 206 8.47 -2.92 1.50
N GLY A 207 7.55 -3.82 1.13
CA GLY A 207 7.47 -4.41 -0.20
C GLY A 207 7.04 -3.42 -1.30
N PHE A 208 6.48 -2.27 -0.94
CA PHE A 208 6.13 -1.23 -1.91
C PHE A 208 7.33 -0.78 -2.76
N LYS A 209 8.54 -0.77 -2.20
CA LYS A 209 9.75 -0.41 -2.94
C LYS A 209 10.09 -1.36 -4.11
N GLU A 210 9.50 -2.55 -4.12
CA GLU A 210 9.65 -3.50 -5.23
C GLU A 210 8.59 -3.28 -6.32
N GLN A 211 7.50 -2.62 -5.97
CA GLN A 211 6.39 -2.32 -6.86
C GLN A 211 6.55 -0.94 -7.52
N VAL A 212 7.04 0.04 -6.75
CA VAL A 212 7.10 1.44 -7.17
C VAL A 212 8.51 1.81 -7.64
N ILE A 213 8.60 2.35 -8.85
CA ILE A 213 9.79 2.97 -9.40
C ILE A 213 9.70 4.46 -9.12
N SER A 214 10.68 5.01 -8.37
CA SER A 214 10.64 6.39 -7.90
C SER A 214 11.44 7.38 -8.76
N SER A 215 12.05 6.91 -9.86
CA SER A 215 12.83 7.78 -10.75
C SER A 215 12.97 7.17 -12.14
N GLY A 216 13.33 8.01 -13.11
CA GLY A 216 13.55 7.59 -14.50
C GLY A 216 12.27 7.55 -15.35
N PRO A 217 12.37 7.04 -16.58
CA PRO A 217 11.26 7.11 -17.56
C PRO A 217 10.07 6.23 -17.18
N GLU A 218 10.29 5.18 -16.39
CA GLU A 218 9.24 4.26 -15.92
C GLU A 218 8.71 4.63 -14.55
N GLN A 219 9.06 5.81 -14.03
CA GLN A 219 8.58 6.27 -12.73
C GLN A 219 7.06 6.15 -12.65
N ASN A 220 6.56 5.56 -11.55
CA ASN A 220 5.15 5.34 -11.32
C ASN A 220 4.68 5.82 -9.93
N GLY A 221 5.59 6.43 -9.14
CA GLY A 221 5.27 6.96 -7.83
C GLY A 221 6.47 7.59 -7.15
N VAL A 222 6.32 7.82 -5.85
CA VAL A 222 7.34 8.46 -5.00
C VAL A 222 7.60 7.59 -3.77
N HIS A 223 8.88 7.37 -3.45
CA HIS A 223 9.32 6.74 -2.23
C HIS A 223 9.51 7.78 -1.13
N VAL A 224 8.98 7.50 0.06
CA VAL A 224 9.14 8.34 1.24
C VAL A 224 9.53 7.52 2.47
N ASN A 225 10.08 8.18 3.47
CA ASN A 225 10.18 7.62 4.81
C ASN A 225 8.81 7.73 5.51
N GLY A 226 8.13 6.62 5.71
CA GLY A 226 6.81 6.58 6.36
C GLY A 226 6.79 7.06 7.83
N GLU A 227 7.97 7.19 8.47
CA GLU A 227 8.12 7.72 9.82
C GLU A 227 8.32 9.25 9.85
N ASP A 228 8.58 9.87 8.69
CA ASP A 228 8.91 11.29 8.58
C ASP A 228 7.78 12.08 7.90
N PRO A 229 6.98 12.86 8.66
CA PRO A 229 5.93 13.70 8.09
C PRO A 229 6.42 14.72 7.05
N VAL A 230 7.68 15.18 7.16
CA VAL A 230 8.25 16.14 6.20
C VAL A 230 8.50 15.46 4.86
N ASP A 231 9.04 14.25 4.89
CA ASP A 231 9.29 13.46 3.68
C ASP A 231 7.98 13.01 3.02
N ILE A 232 6.97 12.64 3.83
CA ILE A 232 5.61 12.33 3.33
C ILE A 232 5.00 13.56 2.63
N ALA A 233 5.08 14.75 3.26
CA ALA A 233 4.57 15.98 2.68
C ALA A 233 5.29 16.30 1.36
N TRP A 234 6.62 16.19 1.34
CA TRP A 234 7.42 16.34 0.12
C TRP A 234 6.95 15.38 -0.99
N GLY A 235 6.78 14.09 -0.67
CA GLY A 235 6.33 13.09 -1.64
C GLY A 235 4.95 13.42 -2.24
N ILE A 236 4.01 13.89 -1.42
CA ILE A 236 2.69 14.33 -1.89
C ILE A 236 2.83 15.55 -2.82
N THR A 237 3.61 16.55 -2.43
CA THR A 237 3.78 17.76 -3.24
C THR A 237 4.48 17.47 -4.56
N GLN A 238 5.39 16.49 -4.64
CA GLN A 238 5.99 16.04 -5.91
C GLN A 238 4.93 15.56 -6.92
N VAL A 239 3.84 14.99 -6.46
CA VAL A 239 2.74 14.56 -7.34
C VAL A 239 1.83 15.74 -7.70
N LEU A 240 1.45 16.57 -6.72
CA LEU A 240 0.49 17.66 -6.90
C LEU A 240 1.03 18.80 -7.77
N GLN A 241 2.35 19.05 -7.76
CA GLN A 241 2.96 20.16 -8.50
C GLN A 241 2.90 20.01 -10.02
N ASN A 242 2.73 18.80 -10.54
CA ASN A 242 2.72 18.53 -11.98
C ASN A 242 1.70 17.45 -12.36
N PRO A 243 0.44 17.83 -12.64
CA PRO A 243 -0.63 16.89 -12.98
C PRO A 243 -0.36 16.03 -14.23
N GLU A 244 0.35 16.56 -15.21
CA GLU A 244 0.71 15.79 -16.41
C GLU A 244 1.69 14.68 -16.08
N LYS A 245 2.73 14.99 -15.31
CA LYS A 245 3.71 14.02 -14.84
C LYS A 245 3.05 12.97 -13.94
N ALA A 246 2.14 13.40 -13.07
CA ALA A 246 1.36 12.50 -12.20
C ALA A 246 0.52 11.51 -13.02
N ARG A 247 -0.11 11.96 -14.10
CA ARG A 247 -0.84 11.09 -15.03
C ARG A 247 0.08 10.05 -15.69
N ASN A 248 1.22 10.46 -16.19
CA ASN A 248 2.21 9.57 -16.79
C ASN A 248 2.68 8.51 -15.76
N TRP A 249 2.86 8.89 -14.50
CA TRP A 249 3.20 7.94 -13.45
C TRP A 249 2.08 6.93 -13.20
N GLY A 250 0.83 7.35 -13.21
CA GLY A 250 -0.32 6.44 -13.12
C GLY A 250 -0.35 5.43 -14.27
N GLU A 251 -0.16 5.89 -15.51
CA GLU A 251 -0.10 5.02 -16.69
C GLU A 251 1.06 4.02 -16.63
N ASN A 252 2.25 4.46 -16.19
CA ASN A 252 3.40 3.58 -15.96
C ASN A 252 3.10 2.55 -14.87
N GLY A 253 2.40 2.97 -13.79
CA GLY A 253 1.96 2.08 -12.73
C GLY A 253 1.10 0.94 -13.27
N ARG A 254 0.10 1.25 -14.09
CA ARG A 254 -0.75 0.24 -14.72
C ARG A 254 0.04 -0.70 -15.65
N LYS A 255 0.94 -0.17 -16.48
CA LYS A 255 1.79 -0.99 -17.35
C LYS A 255 2.58 -2.00 -16.53
N ARG A 256 3.20 -1.54 -15.43
CA ARG A 256 3.98 -2.38 -14.52
C ARG A 256 3.12 -3.46 -13.85
N VAL A 257 1.88 -3.13 -13.44
CA VAL A 257 0.94 -4.12 -12.89
C VAL A 257 0.64 -5.22 -13.91
N LEU A 258 0.31 -4.85 -15.14
CA LEU A 258 0.00 -5.81 -16.22
C LEU A 258 1.17 -6.73 -16.55
N GLU A 259 2.39 -6.23 -16.44
CA GLU A 259 3.61 -6.98 -16.76
C GLU A 259 4.03 -7.93 -15.63
N TYR A 260 3.94 -7.52 -14.37
CA TYR A 260 4.58 -8.24 -13.25
C TYR A 260 3.62 -8.71 -12.16
N PHE A 261 2.49 -8.05 -11.93
CA PHE A 261 1.71 -8.20 -10.70
C PHE A 261 0.28 -8.67 -10.94
N THR A 262 0.05 -9.51 -11.94
CA THR A 262 -1.24 -10.18 -12.12
C THR A 262 -1.28 -11.50 -11.35
N TRP A 263 -2.46 -11.92 -10.88
CA TRP A 263 -2.62 -13.23 -10.23
C TRP A 263 -2.16 -14.39 -11.11
N ARG A 264 -2.24 -14.25 -12.44
CA ARG A 264 -1.72 -15.24 -13.38
C ARG A 264 -0.19 -15.39 -13.24
N LYS A 265 0.55 -14.28 -13.17
CA LYS A 265 2.02 -14.31 -12.96
C LYS A 265 2.37 -14.94 -11.62
N VAL A 266 1.64 -14.59 -10.57
CA VAL A 266 1.81 -15.20 -9.23
C VAL A 266 1.62 -16.70 -9.28
N ALA A 267 0.58 -17.19 -9.96
CA ALA A 267 0.30 -18.62 -10.12
C ALA A 267 1.42 -19.33 -10.90
N GLU A 268 1.90 -18.73 -12.00
CA GLU A 268 2.99 -19.26 -12.81
C GLU A 268 4.28 -19.39 -11.98
N GLU A 269 4.65 -18.39 -11.21
CA GLU A 269 5.86 -18.44 -10.36
C GLU A 269 5.71 -19.44 -9.19
N THR A 270 4.52 -19.51 -8.61
CA THR A 270 4.22 -20.49 -7.54
C THR A 270 4.28 -21.92 -8.07
N ALA A 271 3.73 -22.18 -9.27
CA ALA A 271 3.75 -23.49 -9.91
C ALA A 271 5.18 -24.00 -10.14
N LYS A 272 6.10 -23.15 -10.62
CA LYS A 272 7.52 -23.51 -10.78
C LYS A 272 8.15 -24.00 -9.47
N ILE A 273 7.78 -23.39 -8.34
CA ILE A 273 8.28 -23.81 -7.03
C ILE A 273 7.73 -25.19 -6.65
N TYR A 274 6.46 -25.44 -6.93
CA TYR A 274 5.83 -26.73 -6.65
C TYR A 274 6.42 -27.84 -7.54
N GLU A 275 6.60 -27.56 -8.84
CA GLU A 275 7.20 -28.49 -9.80
C GLU A 275 8.63 -28.89 -9.38
N ALA A 276 9.42 -27.96 -8.84
CA ALA A 276 10.76 -28.22 -8.36
C ALA A 276 10.84 -29.10 -7.09
N LEU A 277 9.71 -29.37 -6.45
CA LEU A 277 9.60 -30.21 -5.25
C LEU A 277 9.12 -31.64 -5.58
N LEU A 278 8.64 -31.88 -6.80
CA LEU A 278 8.17 -33.18 -7.28
C LEU A 278 9.28 -34.00 -7.95
#